data_75858ff439780fb5ba8877d6732f5db9
#
_entry.id   75858ff439780fb5ba8877d6732f5db9
#
_cell.length_a   1.000
_cell.length_b   1.000
_cell.length_c   1.000
_cell.angle_alpha   90.00
_cell.angle_beta   90.00
_cell.angle_gamma   90.00
#
_symmetry.space_group_name_H-M   'P 1'
#
loop_
_entity.id
_entity.type
_entity.pdbx_description
1 polymer ?
#
loop_
_entity_poly.entity_id
_entity_poly.type
_entity_poly.pdbx_seq_one_letter_code
_entity_poly.pdbx_strand_id
1 'polypeptide(L)'
;MTHEPVEIPLDHNPPGPIRGWLHLPDKDAGRAVILLAHGAGVGMESPFIAETAADLCVEGFPVLRFNYAYAQRMLDEGKRRPPDRRPLLEAVHRRAAATLRARFPGRRLLLAGKSMGGRMSSYLVAAGEPADGLVFFGYPLHPPKRPDRLRSEHFGDLEVPALFLQGTRDALCELDLLRDALTHYAGPAHLHVVEAADHGFAVLKRSGRTCAEVRSEMISQVVCWEAETFPIPAERKD
;
A
#
# COMPACT_ATOMS: atom_id res chain seq x y z
N MET A 1 16.06 -7.28 -12.25
CA MET A 1 15.25 -7.28 -11.00
C MET A 1 15.57 -8.54 -10.21
N THR A 2 15.99 -8.39 -8.97
CA THR A 2 16.20 -9.48 -8.01
C THR A 2 15.24 -9.33 -6.85
N HIS A 3 14.94 -10.41 -6.13
CA HIS A 3 14.21 -10.37 -4.87
C HIS A 3 14.87 -11.27 -3.86
N GLU A 4 14.90 -10.82 -2.62
CA GLU A 4 15.52 -11.53 -1.50
C GLU A 4 14.51 -11.73 -0.37
N PRO A 5 14.58 -12.88 0.34
CA PRO A 5 13.74 -13.09 1.51
C PRO A 5 14.16 -12.16 2.65
N VAL A 6 13.18 -11.64 3.36
CA VAL A 6 13.39 -10.81 4.54
C VAL A 6 12.63 -11.40 5.72
N GLU A 7 13.31 -11.52 6.84
CA GLU A 7 12.68 -11.86 8.11
C GLU A 7 12.44 -10.57 8.91
N ILE A 8 11.18 -10.38 9.33
CA ILE A 8 10.76 -9.24 10.12
C ILE A 8 10.56 -9.73 11.56
N PRO A 9 11.47 -9.36 12.48
CA PRO A 9 11.38 -9.82 13.87
C PRO A 9 10.19 -9.18 14.58
N LEU A 10 9.47 -9.98 15.39
CA LEU A 10 8.45 -9.49 16.32
C LEU A 10 8.95 -9.69 17.75
N ASP A 11 8.86 -8.66 18.57
CA ASP A 11 9.40 -8.69 19.94
C ASP A 11 8.62 -9.59 20.89
N HIS A 12 7.34 -9.82 20.64
CA HIS A 12 6.47 -10.63 21.50
C HIS A 12 5.43 -11.39 20.71
N ASN A 13 5.45 -12.70 20.90
CA ASN A 13 4.43 -13.67 20.58
C ASN A 13 4.52 -14.36 19.21
N PRO A 14 4.46 -15.72 19.28
CA PRO A 14 4.64 -16.58 18.12
C PRO A 14 3.54 -16.38 17.08
N PRO A 15 3.82 -16.71 15.85
CA PRO A 15 4.70 -17.79 15.45
C PRO A 15 5.91 -17.34 14.62
N GLY A 16 7.08 -17.19 15.22
CA GLY A 16 8.31 -16.95 14.47
C GLY A 16 8.37 -15.61 13.73
N PRO A 17 9.44 -15.34 13.00
CA PRO A 17 9.58 -14.12 12.22
C PRO A 17 8.54 -14.07 11.11
N ILE A 18 8.03 -12.88 10.86
CA ILE A 18 7.17 -12.62 9.70
C ILE A 18 8.03 -12.64 8.45
N ARG A 19 7.56 -13.30 7.40
CA ARG A 19 8.25 -13.33 6.12
C ARG A 19 7.86 -12.17 5.23
N GLY A 20 8.85 -11.65 4.51
CA GLY A 20 8.70 -10.66 3.46
C GLY A 20 9.57 -11.00 2.25
N TRP A 21 9.32 -10.32 1.15
CA TRP A 21 10.16 -10.30 -0.04
C TRP A 21 10.54 -8.87 -0.36
N LEU A 22 11.85 -8.60 -0.39
CA LEU A 22 12.38 -7.33 -0.86
C LEU A 22 12.74 -7.44 -2.33
N HIS A 23 12.06 -6.67 -3.15
CA HIS A 23 12.34 -6.50 -4.58
C HIS A 23 13.34 -5.36 -4.76
N LEU A 24 14.41 -5.62 -5.50
CA LEU A 24 15.47 -4.66 -5.77
C LEU A 24 15.53 -4.38 -7.27
N PRO A 25 15.45 -3.11 -7.70
CA PRO A 25 15.56 -2.74 -9.10
C PRO A 25 16.98 -2.98 -9.62
N ASP A 26 17.14 -3.27 -10.92
CA ASP A 26 18.45 -3.43 -11.55
C ASP A 26 19.26 -2.14 -11.54
N LYS A 27 18.56 -1.01 -11.61
CA LYS A 27 19.16 0.32 -11.48
C LYS A 27 18.45 1.07 -10.36
N ASP A 28 19.20 1.44 -9.34
CA ASP A 28 18.68 2.29 -8.28
C ASP A 28 18.59 3.74 -8.78
N ALA A 29 17.38 4.17 -9.07
CA ALA A 29 17.10 5.53 -9.54
C ALA A 29 17.01 6.57 -8.42
N GLY A 30 17.36 6.22 -7.17
CA GLY A 30 17.23 7.12 -6.03
C GLY A 30 15.78 7.39 -5.59
N ARG A 31 14.79 6.65 -6.15
CA ARG A 31 13.37 6.79 -5.79
C ARG A 31 13.10 6.41 -4.34
N ALA A 32 11.93 6.76 -3.85
CA ALA A 32 11.45 6.31 -2.54
C ALA A 32 11.47 4.78 -2.43
N VAL A 33 11.56 4.26 -1.20
CA VAL A 33 11.35 2.84 -0.92
C VAL A 33 9.88 2.62 -0.55
N ILE A 34 9.31 1.50 -0.96
CA ILE A 34 7.88 1.22 -0.78
C ILE A 34 7.70 0.01 0.12
N LEU A 35 6.95 0.18 1.22
CA LEU A 35 6.40 -0.92 1.99
C LEU A 35 5.00 -1.22 1.47
N LEU A 36 4.79 -2.39 0.87
CA LEU A 36 3.51 -2.78 0.26
C LEU A 36 2.78 -3.83 1.11
N ALA A 37 1.67 -3.41 1.71
CA ALA A 37 0.84 -4.23 2.59
C ALA A 37 -0.35 -4.86 1.86
N HIS A 38 -0.63 -6.14 2.12
CA HIS A 38 -1.73 -6.88 1.51
C HIS A 38 -3.10 -6.60 2.15
N GLY A 39 -4.17 -6.93 1.43
CA GLY A 39 -5.55 -6.83 1.88
C GLY A 39 -5.98 -7.95 2.86
N ALA A 40 -7.21 -7.85 3.35
CA ALA A 40 -7.79 -8.86 4.24
C ALA A 40 -8.01 -10.21 3.52
N GLY A 41 -7.78 -11.32 4.25
CA GLY A 41 -8.08 -12.67 3.76
C GLY A 41 -7.08 -13.25 2.76
N VAL A 42 -6.01 -12.52 2.45
CA VAL A 42 -4.91 -12.94 1.56
C VAL A 42 -3.56 -12.70 2.24
N GLY A 43 -2.47 -13.09 1.58
CA GLY A 43 -1.10 -12.82 2.02
C GLY A 43 -0.29 -12.07 0.95
N MET A 44 0.99 -11.87 1.22
CA MET A 44 1.93 -11.19 0.32
C MET A 44 2.12 -11.88 -1.03
N GLU A 45 1.79 -13.19 -1.13
CA GLU A 45 1.87 -13.97 -2.37
C GLU A 45 0.61 -13.85 -3.24
N SER A 46 -0.39 -13.07 -2.82
CA SER A 46 -1.56 -12.84 -3.70
C SER A 46 -1.12 -12.17 -5.01
N PRO A 47 -1.72 -12.57 -6.15
CA PRO A 47 -1.31 -12.06 -7.47
C PRO A 47 -1.22 -10.54 -7.52
N PHE A 48 -2.22 -9.85 -6.99
CA PHE A 48 -2.22 -8.38 -6.97
C PHE A 48 -0.97 -7.80 -6.28
N ILE A 49 -0.62 -8.30 -5.09
CA ILE A 49 0.52 -7.80 -4.31
C ILE A 49 1.85 -8.16 -4.98
N ALA A 50 1.99 -9.42 -5.43
CA ALA A 50 3.22 -9.89 -6.05
C ALA A 50 3.52 -9.17 -7.37
N GLU A 51 2.51 -9.02 -8.23
CA GLU A 51 2.62 -8.34 -9.51
C GLU A 51 2.83 -6.82 -9.34
N THR A 52 2.08 -6.18 -8.43
CA THR A 52 2.28 -4.75 -8.13
C THR A 52 3.69 -4.47 -7.60
N ALA A 53 4.22 -5.32 -6.72
CA ALA A 53 5.58 -5.17 -6.21
C ALA A 53 6.63 -5.33 -7.31
N ALA A 54 6.43 -6.29 -8.22
CA ALA A 54 7.32 -6.50 -9.35
C ALA A 54 7.29 -5.32 -10.33
N ASP A 55 6.10 -4.83 -10.68
CA ASP A 55 5.94 -3.71 -11.61
C ASP A 55 6.54 -2.41 -11.04
N LEU A 56 6.29 -2.09 -9.77
CA LEU A 56 6.92 -0.95 -9.09
C LEU A 56 8.46 -1.09 -9.04
N CYS A 57 8.95 -2.31 -8.86
CA CYS A 57 10.39 -2.55 -8.86
C CYS A 57 11.02 -2.34 -10.24
N VAL A 58 10.33 -2.70 -11.33
CA VAL A 58 10.75 -2.39 -12.72
C VAL A 58 10.86 -0.88 -12.92
N GLU A 59 9.97 -0.10 -12.32
CA GLU A 59 9.98 1.36 -12.36
C GLU A 59 11.05 2.01 -11.43
N GLY A 60 11.89 1.20 -10.79
CA GLY A 60 13.05 1.66 -10.01
C GLY A 60 12.78 1.87 -8.52
N PHE A 61 11.66 1.40 -7.98
CA PHE A 61 11.40 1.43 -6.54
C PHE A 61 11.90 0.15 -5.86
N PRO A 62 12.71 0.20 -4.81
CA PRO A 62 12.85 -0.91 -3.88
C PRO A 62 11.50 -1.14 -3.17
N VAL A 63 10.98 -2.38 -3.20
CA VAL A 63 9.65 -2.70 -2.65
C VAL A 63 9.74 -3.88 -1.69
N LEU A 64 9.33 -3.69 -0.44
CA LEU A 64 9.13 -4.76 0.54
C LEU A 64 7.66 -5.11 0.63
N ARG A 65 7.28 -6.33 0.24
CA ARG A 65 5.99 -6.93 0.57
C ARG A 65 6.14 -7.92 1.72
N PHE A 66 5.18 -7.99 2.61
CA PHE A 66 5.27 -8.81 3.82
C PHE A 66 3.93 -9.45 4.18
N ASN A 67 3.97 -10.49 5.02
CA ASN A 67 2.76 -11.07 5.60
C ASN A 67 2.41 -10.37 6.93
N TYR A 68 1.12 -10.12 7.17
CA TYR A 68 0.63 -9.96 8.54
C TYR A 68 0.67 -11.32 9.26
N ALA A 69 0.67 -11.31 10.60
CA ALA A 69 0.82 -12.53 11.38
C ALA A 69 -0.24 -13.61 11.08
N TYR A 70 -1.50 -13.22 10.87
CA TYR A 70 -2.55 -14.17 10.45
C TYR A 70 -2.26 -14.80 9.09
N ALA A 71 -1.73 -14.02 8.13
CA ALA A 71 -1.41 -14.50 6.80
C ALA A 71 -0.17 -15.43 6.83
N GLN A 72 0.80 -15.12 7.69
CA GLN A 72 1.92 -16.02 7.93
C GLN A 72 1.44 -17.37 8.48
N ARG A 73 0.54 -17.37 9.48
CA ARG A 73 -0.07 -18.58 9.99
C ARG A 73 -0.90 -19.32 8.94
N MET A 74 -1.61 -18.61 8.05
CA MET A 74 -2.32 -19.24 6.93
C MET A 74 -1.37 -19.99 6.01
N LEU A 75 -0.20 -19.39 5.72
CA LEU A 75 0.83 -20.02 4.89
C LEU A 75 1.43 -21.25 5.57
N ASP A 76 1.78 -21.15 6.85
CA ASP A 76 2.46 -22.21 7.59
C ASP A 76 1.54 -23.41 7.91
N GLU A 77 0.26 -23.15 8.15
CA GLU A 77 -0.73 -24.18 8.56
C GLU A 77 -1.62 -24.68 7.41
N GLY A 78 -1.62 -23.98 6.26
CA GLY A 78 -2.51 -24.28 5.14
C GLY A 78 -3.99 -24.06 5.43
N LYS A 79 -4.34 -23.26 6.45
CA LYS A 79 -5.71 -23.01 6.90
C LYS A 79 -6.07 -21.53 6.81
N ARG A 80 -7.25 -21.22 6.28
CA ARG A 80 -7.77 -19.84 6.27
C ARG A 80 -7.99 -19.31 7.69
N ARG A 81 -7.59 -18.06 7.91
CA ARG A 81 -7.77 -17.34 9.15
C ARG A 81 -8.33 -15.93 8.87
N PRO A 82 -9.19 -15.39 9.75
CA PRO A 82 -9.57 -13.99 9.67
C PRO A 82 -8.34 -13.10 9.98
N PRO A 83 -8.35 -11.83 9.57
CA PRO A 83 -7.35 -10.86 9.99
C PRO A 83 -7.24 -10.77 11.52
N ASP A 84 -6.04 -10.54 11.99
CA ASP A 84 -5.78 -10.25 13.40
C ASP A 84 -6.48 -8.94 13.83
N ARG A 85 -6.59 -8.72 15.13
CA ARG A 85 -7.06 -7.44 15.66
C ARG A 85 -6.09 -6.32 15.30
N ARG A 86 -6.61 -5.11 15.16
CA ARG A 86 -5.88 -3.91 14.74
C ARG A 86 -4.53 -3.72 15.43
N PRO A 87 -4.39 -3.84 16.78
CA PRO A 87 -3.08 -3.63 17.42
C PRO A 87 -1.98 -4.57 16.91
N LEU A 88 -2.31 -5.84 16.62
CA LEU A 88 -1.32 -6.78 16.09
C LEU A 88 -1.00 -6.49 14.62
N LEU A 89 -1.99 -6.12 13.81
CA LEU A 89 -1.74 -5.68 12.42
C LEU A 89 -0.79 -4.48 12.39
N GLU A 90 -1.04 -3.47 13.23
CA GLU A 90 -0.19 -2.28 13.34
C GLU A 90 1.22 -2.61 13.85
N ALA A 91 1.36 -3.50 14.83
CA ALA A 91 2.66 -3.90 15.36
C ALA A 91 3.52 -4.57 14.26
N VAL A 92 2.95 -5.51 13.51
CA VAL A 92 3.63 -6.16 12.38
C VAL A 92 4.01 -5.14 11.30
N HIS A 93 3.09 -4.26 10.93
CA HIS A 93 3.31 -3.24 9.91
C HIS A 93 4.42 -2.27 10.31
N ARG A 94 4.42 -1.80 11.56
CA ARG A 94 5.47 -0.94 12.12
C ARG A 94 6.85 -1.60 12.06
N ARG A 95 6.92 -2.89 12.41
CA ARG A 95 8.17 -3.65 12.30
C ARG A 95 8.65 -3.79 10.87
N ALA A 96 7.74 -4.05 9.93
CA ALA A 96 8.08 -4.10 8.51
C ALA A 96 8.61 -2.74 8.02
N ALA A 97 7.98 -1.64 8.41
CA ALA A 97 8.45 -0.29 8.10
C ALA A 97 9.84 -0.01 8.69
N ALA A 98 10.07 -0.37 9.94
CA ALA A 98 11.36 -0.21 10.60
C ALA A 98 12.46 -1.05 9.91
N THR A 99 12.16 -2.28 9.52
CA THR A 99 13.08 -3.16 8.77
C THR A 99 13.47 -2.53 7.43
N LEU A 100 12.50 -2.02 6.68
CA LEU A 100 12.76 -1.39 5.39
C LEU A 100 13.56 -0.07 5.57
N ARG A 101 13.23 0.73 6.56
CA ARG A 101 13.94 1.98 6.86
C ARG A 101 15.40 1.72 7.25
N ALA A 102 15.67 0.68 8.05
CA ALA A 102 17.01 0.27 8.42
C ALA A 102 17.83 -0.22 7.22
N ARG A 103 17.18 -0.83 6.23
CA ARG A 103 17.83 -1.33 5.00
C ARG A 103 18.19 -0.20 4.04
N PHE A 104 17.46 0.92 4.07
CA PHE A 104 17.64 2.08 3.18
C PHE A 104 17.70 3.39 3.99
N PRO A 105 18.77 3.61 4.77
CA PRO A 105 18.90 4.81 5.58
C PRO A 105 18.91 6.07 4.69
N GLY A 106 18.17 7.09 5.10
CA GLY A 106 18.08 8.36 4.37
C GLY A 106 17.16 8.35 3.13
N ARG A 107 16.60 7.19 2.74
CA ARG A 107 15.61 7.12 1.64
C ARG A 107 14.23 7.47 2.16
N ARG A 108 13.44 8.13 1.32
CA ARG A 108 12.01 8.36 1.58
C ARG A 108 11.28 7.03 1.66
N LEU A 109 10.38 6.90 2.64
CA LEU A 109 9.56 5.71 2.84
C LEU A 109 8.10 6.02 2.49
N LEU A 110 7.56 5.32 1.49
CA LEU A 110 6.14 5.31 1.18
C LEU A 110 5.49 4.07 1.80
N LEU A 111 4.42 4.29 2.59
CA LEU A 111 3.58 3.19 3.06
C LEU A 111 2.44 2.99 2.07
N ALA A 112 2.51 1.91 1.33
CA ALA A 112 1.53 1.54 0.33
C ALA A 112 0.71 0.33 0.78
N GLY A 113 -0.53 0.21 0.31
CA GLY A 113 -1.29 -0.99 0.61
C GLY A 113 -2.60 -1.13 -0.13
N LYS A 114 -2.96 -2.40 -0.30
CA LYS A 114 -4.26 -2.80 -0.84
C LYS A 114 -5.30 -2.87 0.27
N SER A 115 -6.41 -2.15 0.11
CA SER A 115 -7.57 -2.29 1.00
C SER A 115 -7.21 -2.18 2.50
N MET A 116 -7.35 -3.24 3.28
CA MET A 116 -6.96 -3.28 4.70
C MET A 116 -5.51 -2.82 4.91
N GLY A 117 -4.58 -3.21 4.04
CA GLY A 117 -3.17 -2.82 4.15
C GLY A 117 -2.99 -1.31 4.08
N GLY A 118 -3.62 -0.64 3.12
CA GLY A 118 -3.59 0.82 3.02
C GLY A 118 -4.24 1.51 4.24
N ARG A 119 -5.37 0.99 4.71
CA ARG A 119 -6.00 1.51 5.92
C ARG A 119 -5.12 1.35 7.17
N MET A 120 -4.36 0.24 7.29
CA MET A 120 -3.39 0.10 8.38
C MET A 120 -2.24 1.11 8.24
N SER A 121 -1.76 1.38 7.03
CA SER A 121 -0.79 2.44 6.76
C SER A 121 -1.30 3.80 7.26
N SER A 122 -2.54 4.17 6.93
CA SER A 122 -3.11 5.47 7.36
C SER A 122 -3.26 5.56 8.88
N TYR A 123 -3.67 4.50 9.55
CA TYR A 123 -3.76 4.51 11.03
C TYR A 123 -2.39 4.63 11.70
N LEU A 124 -1.35 4.03 11.14
CA LEU A 124 0.01 4.15 11.67
C LEU A 124 0.53 5.57 11.56
N VAL A 125 0.35 6.19 10.39
CA VAL A 125 0.80 7.58 10.16
C VAL A 125 0.01 8.55 11.05
N ALA A 126 -1.30 8.40 11.15
CA ALA A 126 -2.12 9.20 12.07
C ALA A 126 -1.73 9.02 13.55
N ALA A 127 -1.15 7.87 13.91
CA ALA A 127 -0.60 7.62 15.24
C ALA A 127 0.87 8.06 15.40
N GLY A 128 1.42 8.82 14.45
CA GLY A 128 2.78 9.38 14.49
C GLY A 128 3.89 8.46 13.97
N GLU A 129 3.57 7.34 13.29
CA GLU A 129 4.60 6.54 12.63
C GLU A 129 5.21 7.35 11.47
N PRO A 130 6.52 7.56 11.42
CA PRO A 130 7.14 8.33 10.35
C PRO A 130 6.92 7.66 8.98
N ALA A 131 6.50 8.44 8.00
CA ALA A 131 6.46 8.08 6.59
C ALA A 131 6.53 9.37 5.77
N ASP A 132 7.00 9.29 4.53
CA ASP A 132 7.08 10.45 3.66
C ASP A 132 5.83 10.58 2.77
N GLY A 133 5.06 9.50 2.61
CA GLY A 133 3.81 9.51 1.87
C GLY A 133 3.03 8.21 1.95
N LEU A 134 1.79 8.25 1.47
CA LEU A 134 0.85 7.14 1.48
C LEU A 134 0.36 6.81 0.08
N VAL A 135 0.25 5.50 -0.26
CA VAL A 135 -0.34 5.05 -1.52
C VAL A 135 -1.44 4.02 -1.24
N PHE A 136 -2.65 4.31 -1.66
CA PHE A 136 -3.81 3.47 -1.42
C PHE A 136 -4.31 2.82 -2.72
N PHE A 137 -4.19 1.52 -2.80
CA PHE A 137 -4.80 0.71 -3.86
C PHE A 137 -6.19 0.25 -3.41
N GLY A 138 -7.22 1.06 -3.66
CA GLY A 138 -8.59 0.82 -3.24
C GLY A 138 -8.78 0.98 -1.73
N TYR A 139 -8.89 2.22 -1.26
CA TYR A 139 -9.17 2.49 0.15
C TYR A 139 -10.58 2.01 0.53
N PRO A 140 -10.73 1.16 1.57
CA PRO A 140 -12.05 0.64 1.96
C PRO A 140 -12.75 1.64 2.88
N LEU A 141 -13.27 2.73 2.29
CA LEU A 141 -13.83 3.88 3.00
C LEU A 141 -14.97 3.49 3.96
N HIS A 142 -15.75 2.48 3.60
CA HIS A 142 -16.85 1.97 4.43
C HIS A 142 -16.98 0.45 4.32
N PRO A 143 -17.67 -0.23 5.25
CA PRO A 143 -18.03 -1.64 5.09
C PRO A 143 -18.98 -1.83 3.91
N PRO A 144 -19.06 -3.05 3.32
CA PRO A 144 -20.01 -3.33 2.25
C PRO A 144 -21.45 -2.97 2.68
N LYS A 145 -22.17 -2.24 1.82
CA LYS A 145 -23.57 -1.82 2.05
C LYS A 145 -23.79 -0.95 3.31
N ARG A 146 -22.74 -0.31 3.81
CA ARG A 146 -22.80 0.58 4.99
C ARG A 146 -22.05 1.89 4.72
N PRO A 147 -22.48 2.68 3.72
CA PRO A 147 -21.88 3.97 3.40
C PRO A 147 -22.03 5.01 4.54
N ASP A 148 -22.94 4.75 5.49
CA ASP A 148 -23.12 5.50 6.73
C ASP A 148 -21.97 5.35 7.74
N ARG A 149 -21.05 4.38 7.54
CA ARG A 149 -19.94 4.08 8.46
C ARG A 149 -18.59 4.35 7.82
N LEU A 150 -18.25 5.61 7.70
CA LEU A 150 -16.97 6.00 7.12
C LEU A 150 -15.81 5.60 8.03
N ARG A 151 -14.66 5.38 7.41
CA ARG A 151 -13.38 5.03 8.03
C ARG A 151 -12.33 6.10 7.70
N SER A 152 -12.74 7.35 7.80
CA SER A 152 -11.95 8.54 7.49
C SER A 152 -11.77 9.47 8.69
N GLU A 153 -12.19 9.07 9.88
CA GLU A 153 -12.16 9.87 11.09
C GLU A 153 -10.76 10.40 11.47
N HIS A 154 -9.72 9.72 10.99
CA HIS A 154 -8.31 10.06 11.24
C HIS A 154 -7.66 10.83 10.07
N PHE A 155 -8.40 11.20 9.03
CA PHE A 155 -7.83 11.90 7.87
C PHE A 155 -7.30 13.30 8.24
N GLY A 156 -7.89 13.94 9.23
CA GLY A 156 -7.40 15.20 9.78
C GLY A 156 -6.04 15.14 10.48
N ASP A 157 -5.56 13.93 10.80
CA ASP A 157 -4.26 13.69 11.42
C ASP A 157 -3.19 13.27 10.40
N LEU A 158 -3.54 13.19 9.11
CA LEU A 158 -2.66 12.75 8.03
C LEU A 158 -2.05 13.95 7.29
N GLU A 159 -0.88 14.41 7.72
CA GLU A 159 -0.20 15.57 7.15
C GLU A 159 0.69 15.22 5.93
N VAL A 160 1.03 13.93 5.73
CA VAL A 160 1.88 13.49 4.63
C VAL A 160 1.10 13.43 3.31
N PRO A 161 1.76 13.64 2.16
CA PRO A 161 1.13 13.48 0.86
C PRO A 161 0.54 12.08 0.66
N ALA A 162 -0.61 11.98 -0.01
CA ALA A 162 -1.26 10.71 -0.30
C ALA A 162 -1.77 10.59 -1.73
N LEU A 163 -1.61 9.41 -2.31
CA LEU A 163 -2.22 9.00 -3.57
C LEU A 163 -3.30 7.96 -3.31
N PHE A 164 -4.53 8.28 -3.70
CA PHE A 164 -5.67 7.35 -3.70
C PHE A 164 -5.93 6.86 -5.12
N LEU A 165 -5.76 5.57 -5.36
CA LEU A 165 -6.14 4.88 -6.59
C LEU A 165 -7.45 4.16 -6.33
N GLN A 166 -8.57 4.62 -6.91
CA GLN A 166 -9.90 4.16 -6.54
C GLN A 166 -10.75 3.80 -7.75
N GLY A 167 -11.30 2.58 -7.75
CA GLY A 167 -12.15 2.10 -8.84
C GLY A 167 -13.57 2.68 -8.80
N THR A 168 -14.15 2.99 -9.97
CA THR A 168 -15.52 3.53 -10.07
C THR A 168 -16.61 2.53 -9.66
N ARG A 169 -16.28 1.23 -9.57
CA ARG A 169 -17.21 0.17 -9.19
C ARG A 169 -16.87 -0.48 -7.85
N ASP A 170 -16.08 0.21 -7.03
CA ASP A 170 -15.67 -0.30 -5.72
C ASP A 170 -16.84 -0.24 -4.72
N ALA A 171 -17.34 -1.41 -4.30
CA ALA A 171 -18.44 -1.54 -3.34
C ALA A 171 -18.06 -1.16 -1.89
N LEU A 172 -16.78 -0.89 -1.62
CA LEU A 172 -16.27 -0.45 -0.31
C LEU A 172 -15.92 1.04 -0.27
N CYS A 173 -16.18 1.77 -1.38
CA CYS A 173 -15.85 3.18 -1.48
C CYS A 173 -16.71 3.87 -2.54
N GLU A 174 -17.71 4.59 -2.13
CA GLU A 174 -18.43 5.51 -2.99
C GLU A 174 -17.57 6.74 -3.26
N LEU A 175 -17.35 7.08 -4.54
CA LEU A 175 -16.39 8.13 -4.93
C LEU A 175 -16.78 9.51 -4.39
N ASP A 176 -18.06 9.82 -4.33
CA ASP A 176 -18.51 11.13 -3.82
C ASP A 176 -18.27 11.25 -2.32
N LEU A 177 -18.48 10.17 -1.57
CA LEU A 177 -18.13 10.12 -0.15
C LEU A 177 -16.61 10.20 0.08
N LEU A 178 -15.81 9.61 -0.83
CA LEU A 178 -14.36 9.74 -0.75
C LEU A 178 -13.92 11.17 -1.04
N ARG A 179 -14.45 11.82 -2.07
CA ARG A 179 -14.15 13.23 -2.39
C ARG A 179 -14.47 14.14 -1.21
N ASP A 180 -15.62 13.93 -0.57
CA ASP A 180 -16.00 14.67 0.62
C ASP A 180 -15.03 14.40 1.79
N ALA A 181 -14.72 13.13 2.08
CA ALA A 181 -13.77 12.76 3.12
C ALA A 181 -12.36 13.36 2.89
N LEU A 182 -11.93 13.47 1.63
CA LEU A 182 -10.63 14.06 1.28
C LEU A 182 -10.57 15.57 1.54
N THR A 183 -11.67 16.27 1.63
CA THR A 183 -11.67 17.70 2.06
C THR A 183 -11.20 17.87 3.50
N HIS A 184 -11.22 16.80 4.30
CA HIS A 184 -10.77 16.78 5.69
C HIS A 184 -9.36 16.16 5.85
N TYR A 185 -8.72 15.76 4.76
CA TYR A 185 -7.35 15.26 4.79
C TYR A 185 -6.39 16.43 5.02
N ALA A 186 -5.54 16.36 6.05
CA ALA A 186 -4.72 17.52 6.44
C ALA A 186 -3.59 17.82 5.45
N GLY A 187 -2.97 16.81 4.87
CA GLY A 187 -1.92 16.95 3.87
C GLY A 187 -2.43 17.02 2.42
N PRO A 188 -1.54 17.08 1.44
CA PRO A 188 -1.93 16.99 0.04
C PRO A 188 -2.47 15.59 -0.30
N ALA A 189 -3.71 15.49 -0.76
CA ALA A 189 -4.34 14.24 -1.20
C ALA A 189 -4.65 14.29 -2.70
N HIS A 190 -4.12 13.32 -3.45
CA HIS A 190 -4.42 13.15 -4.86
C HIS A 190 -5.31 11.92 -5.07
N LEU A 191 -6.43 12.10 -5.77
CA LEU A 191 -7.36 11.02 -6.13
C LEU A 191 -7.26 10.73 -7.63
N HIS A 192 -6.77 9.54 -7.98
CA HIS A 192 -6.87 9.00 -9.33
C HIS A 192 -8.01 7.99 -9.40
N VAL A 193 -8.98 8.26 -10.28
CA VAL A 193 -10.14 7.40 -10.47
C VAL A 193 -9.85 6.39 -11.56
N VAL A 194 -9.87 5.10 -11.22
CA VAL A 194 -9.65 4.00 -12.15
C VAL A 194 -10.99 3.56 -12.73
N GLU A 195 -11.24 3.94 -13.98
CA GLU A 195 -12.53 3.72 -14.63
C GLU A 195 -12.86 2.24 -14.81
N ALA A 196 -14.13 1.88 -14.57
CA ALA A 196 -14.69 0.54 -14.68
C ALA A 196 -14.11 -0.53 -13.73
N ALA A 197 -13.16 -0.17 -12.86
CA ALA A 197 -12.54 -1.10 -11.92
C ALA A 197 -13.37 -1.29 -10.65
N ASP A 198 -13.43 -2.53 -10.16
CA ASP A 198 -14.00 -2.86 -8.85
C ASP A 198 -12.96 -2.77 -7.72
N HIS A 199 -13.34 -3.20 -6.50
CA HIS A 199 -12.42 -3.20 -5.36
C HIS A 199 -11.14 -4.03 -5.58
N GLY A 200 -11.20 -5.08 -6.41
CA GLY A 200 -10.06 -5.91 -6.80
C GLY A 200 -9.26 -5.33 -7.96
N PHE A 201 -9.68 -4.20 -8.54
CA PHE A 201 -9.24 -3.63 -9.79
C PHE A 201 -9.52 -4.52 -11.01
N ALA A 202 -10.49 -5.43 -10.88
CA ALA A 202 -10.99 -6.18 -12.01
C ALA A 202 -11.99 -5.34 -12.82
N VAL A 203 -11.97 -5.51 -14.14
CA VAL A 203 -12.83 -4.82 -15.08
C VAL A 203 -13.73 -5.81 -15.83
N LEU A 204 -14.90 -5.35 -16.22
CA LEU A 204 -15.82 -6.16 -17.02
C LEU A 204 -15.38 -6.15 -18.49
N LYS A 205 -15.59 -7.25 -19.21
CA LYS A 205 -15.28 -7.35 -20.65
C LYS A 205 -15.88 -6.20 -21.48
N ARG A 206 -17.10 -5.75 -21.13
CA ARG A 206 -17.78 -4.63 -21.81
C ARG A 206 -17.10 -3.26 -21.63
N SER A 207 -16.16 -3.13 -20.71
CA SER A 207 -15.37 -1.89 -20.54
C SER A 207 -14.34 -1.68 -21.66
N GLY A 208 -14.05 -2.72 -22.43
CA GLY A 208 -12.98 -2.69 -23.43
C GLY A 208 -11.56 -2.66 -22.85
N ARG A 209 -11.43 -2.81 -21.52
CA ARG A 209 -10.15 -2.76 -20.80
C ARG A 209 -9.77 -4.14 -20.26
N THR A 210 -8.48 -4.36 -20.07
CA THR A 210 -7.91 -5.55 -19.41
C THR A 210 -7.41 -5.21 -18.00
N CYS A 211 -7.29 -6.22 -17.13
CA CYS A 211 -6.69 -6.03 -15.81
C CYS A 211 -5.21 -5.60 -15.90
N ALA A 212 -4.51 -6.00 -16.94
CA ALA A 212 -3.12 -5.60 -17.18
C ALA A 212 -3.00 -4.10 -17.50
N GLU A 213 -3.88 -3.56 -18.35
CA GLU A 213 -3.93 -2.12 -18.64
C GLU A 213 -4.28 -1.30 -17.40
N VAL A 214 -5.23 -1.78 -16.59
CA VAL A 214 -5.58 -1.13 -15.31
C VAL A 214 -4.38 -1.12 -14.35
N ARG A 215 -3.66 -2.23 -14.25
CA ARG A 215 -2.46 -2.29 -13.41
C ARG A 215 -1.37 -1.35 -13.92
N SER A 216 -1.09 -1.35 -15.22
CA SER A 216 -0.12 -0.43 -15.83
C SER A 216 -0.48 1.04 -15.57
N GLU A 217 -1.76 1.41 -15.68
CA GLU A 217 -2.26 2.74 -15.35
C GLU A 217 -1.95 3.09 -13.87
N MET A 218 -2.29 2.21 -12.93
CA MET A 218 -2.03 2.45 -11.51
C MET A 218 -0.54 2.62 -11.20
N ILE A 219 0.33 1.79 -11.79
CA ILE A 219 1.78 1.91 -11.62
C ILE A 219 2.29 3.23 -12.17
N SER A 220 1.86 3.61 -13.38
CA SER A 220 2.22 4.90 -13.98
C SER A 220 1.79 6.08 -13.10
N GLN A 221 0.62 6.00 -12.46
CA GLN A 221 0.15 7.04 -11.53
C GLN A 221 1.03 7.12 -10.27
N VAL A 222 1.49 6.00 -9.73
CA VAL A 222 2.45 6.02 -8.60
C VAL A 222 3.76 6.68 -9.01
N VAL A 223 4.28 6.34 -10.19
CA VAL A 223 5.53 6.92 -10.73
C VAL A 223 5.41 8.43 -10.93
N CYS A 224 4.34 8.88 -11.58
CA CYS A 224 4.12 10.30 -11.82
C CYS A 224 3.93 11.07 -10.52
N TRP A 225 3.06 10.57 -9.63
CA TRP A 225 2.78 11.21 -8.34
C TRP A 225 4.04 11.32 -7.46
N GLU A 226 4.86 10.26 -7.40
CA GLU A 226 6.10 10.29 -6.61
C GLU A 226 7.08 11.32 -7.19
N ALA A 227 7.24 11.37 -8.52
CA ALA A 227 8.14 12.32 -9.16
C ALA A 227 7.69 13.79 -8.98
N GLU A 228 6.39 14.05 -9.01
CA GLU A 228 5.82 15.38 -8.79
C GLU A 228 5.88 15.81 -7.33
N THR A 229 5.61 14.87 -6.41
CA THR A 229 5.58 15.15 -4.96
C THR A 229 6.98 15.26 -4.36
N PHE A 230 7.92 14.47 -4.86
CA PHE A 230 9.27 14.35 -4.33
C PHE A 230 10.35 14.53 -5.40
N PRO A 231 10.42 15.70 -6.04
CA PRO A 231 11.39 15.91 -7.11
C PRO A 231 12.82 15.64 -6.61
N ILE A 232 13.57 14.86 -7.38
CA ILE A 232 15.00 14.66 -7.14
C ILE A 232 15.69 15.97 -7.53
N PRO A 233 16.48 16.59 -6.64
CA PRO A 233 17.22 17.77 -7.00
C PRO A 233 18.10 17.49 -8.22
N ALA A 234 18.02 18.33 -9.24
CA ALA A 234 18.93 18.24 -10.36
C ALA A 234 20.37 18.29 -9.84
N GLU A 235 21.22 17.33 -10.26
CA GLU A 235 22.65 17.39 -9.94
C GLU A 235 23.17 18.78 -10.37
N ARG A 236 23.71 19.54 -9.44
CA ARG A 236 24.44 20.76 -9.81
C ARG A 236 25.64 20.29 -10.64
N LYS A 237 25.63 20.61 -11.91
CA LYS A 237 26.83 20.53 -12.75
C LYS A 237 27.72 21.67 -12.29
N ASP A 238 28.68 21.31 -11.41
CA ASP A 238 29.82 22.17 -11.13
C ASP A 238 30.78 22.21 -12.33
#